data_5e195a666a22fdbc67ef44d9fe5a1106
#
_entry.id   5e195a666a22fdbc67ef44d9fe5a1106
#
_cell.length_a   1.000
_cell.length_b   1.000
_cell.length_c   1.000
_cell.angle_alpha   90.00
_cell.angle_beta   90.00
_cell.angle_gamma   90.00
#
_symmetry.space_group_name_H-M   'P 1'
#
loop_
_entity.id
_entity.type
_entity.pdbx_description
1 polymer ?
#
loop_
_entity_poly.entity_id
_entity_poly.type
_entity_poly.pdbx_seq_one_letter_code
_entity_poly.pdbx_strand_id
1 'polypeptide(L)'
;MARAAVLTEAEINKVLKIIGVGRNRERNRIAFLLSAWAGMRVGEIAALKLKDVLNPDLSVVQQVNLRASQTKGSKGRTVVLNDKMRKELCRYLKTRRLSDLTAPVIASQ
;
A
#
# COMPACT_ATOMS: atom_id res chain seq x y z
N MET A 1 17.38 11.09 7.84
CA MET A 1 16.19 10.66 7.16
C MET A 1 16.14 9.15 7.05
N ALA A 2 15.18 8.59 7.67
CA ALA A 2 15.02 7.16 7.61
C ALA A 2 14.26 6.79 6.35
N ARG A 3 14.93 6.17 5.45
CA ARG A 3 14.31 5.68 4.24
C ARG A 3 14.63 4.20 4.11
N ALA A 4 13.66 3.42 3.68
CA ALA A 4 13.90 2.02 3.45
C ALA A 4 15.00 1.85 2.42
N ALA A 5 15.87 0.87 2.61
CA ALA A 5 16.91 0.58 1.65
C ALA A 5 16.26 0.24 0.31
N VAL A 6 16.89 0.70 -0.76
CA VAL A 6 16.42 0.38 -2.10
C VAL A 6 16.77 -1.08 -2.40
N LEU A 7 15.75 -1.87 -2.71
CA LEU A 7 15.92 -3.27 -3.03
C LEU A 7 16.00 -3.46 -4.54
N THR A 8 16.81 -4.41 -4.97
CA THR A 8 16.86 -4.79 -6.37
C THR A 8 15.61 -5.58 -6.74
N GLU A 9 15.33 -5.69 -8.02
CA GLU A 9 14.23 -6.49 -8.54
C GLU A 9 14.31 -7.93 -8.03
N ALA A 10 15.52 -8.50 -8.04
CA ALA A 10 15.75 -9.86 -7.57
C ALA A 10 15.44 -10.00 -6.07
N GLU A 11 15.84 -9.01 -5.29
CA GLU A 11 15.57 -9.02 -3.84
C GLU A 11 14.08 -8.91 -3.55
N ILE A 12 13.38 -8.05 -4.29
CA ILE A 12 11.93 -7.90 -4.16
C ILE A 12 11.25 -9.23 -4.46
N ASN A 13 11.62 -9.89 -5.55
CA ASN A 13 11.03 -11.18 -5.93
C ASN A 13 11.29 -12.25 -4.88
N LYS A 14 12.47 -12.24 -4.28
CA LYS A 14 12.83 -13.18 -3.22
C LYS A 14 11.93 -12.99 -1.99
N VAL A 15 11.73 -11.74 -1.57
CA VAL A 15 10.87 -11.43 -0.43
C VAL A 15 9.43 -11.82 -0.73
N LEU A 16 8.95 -11.57 -1.96
CA LEU A 16 7.59 -11.92 -2.33
C LEU A 16 7.35 -13.43 -2.28
N LYS A 17 8.35 -14.24 -2.61
CA LYS A 17 8.23 -15.69 -2.49
C LYS A 17 8.07 -16.12 -1.02
N ILE A 18 8.82 -15.50 -0.12
CA ILE A 18 8.73 -15.80 1.30
C ILE A 18 7.35 -15.40 1.83
N ILE A 19 6.88 -14.21 1.48
CA ILE A 19 5.58 -13.71 1.91
C ILE A 19 4.45 -14.61 1.37
N GLY A 20 4.62 -15.13 0.17
CA GLY A 20 3.59 -15.91 -0.51
C GLY A 20 3.21 -17.21 0.14
N VAL A 21 3.99 -17.70 1.12
CA VAL A 21 3.69 -18.96 1.82
C VAL A 21 3.12 -18.75 3.21
N GLY A 22 3.02 -17.50 3.67
CA GLY A 22 2.54 -17.20 5.01
C GLY A 22 1.05 -16.95 5.08
N ARG A 23 0.55 -16.86 6.33
CA ARG A 23 -0.81 -16.41 6.58
C ARG A 23 -0.93 -14.93 6.19
N ASN A 24 -2.09 -14.52 5.73
CA ASN A 24 -2.33 -13.14 5.30
C ASN A 24 -1.38 -12.71 4.18
N ARG A 25 -1.03 -13.65 3.31
CA ARG A 25 -0.07 -13.40 2.24
C ARG A 25 -0.47 -12.24 1.33
N GLU A 26 -1.76 -12.11 1.03
CA GLU A 26 -2.23 -11.02 0.16
C GLU A 26 -1.98 -9.67 0.81
N ARG A 27 -2.34 -9.55 2.08
CA ARG A 27 -2.12 -8.32 2.84
C ARG A 27 -0.64 -7.98 2.96
N ASN A 28 0.16 -8.99 3.31
CA ASN A 28 1.60 -8.79 3.51
C ASN A 28 2.28 -8.38 2.21
N ARG A 29 1.84 -8.98 1.10
CA ARG A 29 2.37 -8.64 -0.22
C ARG A 29 2.11 -7.17 -0.54
N ILE A 30 0.89 -6.70 -0.34
CA ILE A 30 0.54 -5.31 -0.63
C ILE A 30 1.30 -4.35 0.27
N ALA A 31 1.40 -4.65 1.56
CA ALA A 31 2.15 -3.80 2.50
C ALA A 31 3.61 -3.67 2.07
N PHE A 32 4.23 -4.78 1.71
CA PHE A 32 5.60 -4.77 1.25
C PHE A 32 5.77 -3.96 -0.05
N LEU A 33 4.87 -4.14 -1.01
CA LEU A 33 4.97 -3.44 -2.29
C LEU A 33 4.72 -1.94 -2.16
N LEU A 34 3.85 -1.53 -1.25
CA LEU A 34 3.67 -0.10 -0.97
C LEU A 34 4.96 0.52 -0.45
N SER A 35 5.72 -0.23 0.32
CA SER A 35 7.02 0.23 0.78
C SER A 35 8.06 0.20 -0.35
N ALA A 36 8.19 -0.93 -1.04
CA ALA A 36 9.25 -1.13 -2.02
C ALA A 36 9.04 -0.35 -3.32
N TRP A 37 7.79 -0.32 -3.82
CA TRP A 37 7.51 0.32 -5.11
C TRP A 37 7.02 1.76 -4.99
N ALA A 38 6.27 2.07 -3.94
CA ALA A 38 5.70 3.39 -3.77
C ALA A 38 6.48 4.25 -2.76
N GLY A 39 7.43 3.67 -2.05
CA GLY A 39 8.25 4.41 -1.11
C GLY A 39 7.54 4.87 0.14
N MET A 40 6.44 4.22 0.50
CA MET A 40 5.70 4.61 1.70
C MET A 40 6.36 4.08 2.96
N ARG A 41 6.26 4.87 4.02
CA ARG A 41 6.75 4.47 5.34
C ARG A 41 5.72 3.58 6.04
N VAL A 42 6.21 2.77 7.00
CA VAL A 42 5.34 1.84 7.74
C VAL A 42 4.13 2.56 8.36
N GLY A 43 4.35 3.71 8.98
CA GLY A 43 3.25 4.46 9.58
C GLY A 43 2.25 4.98 8.56
N GLU A 44 2.73 5.38 7.40
CA GLU A 44 1.85 5.82 6.30
C GLU A 44 1.00 4.67 5.77
N ILE A 45 1.62 3.50 5.62
CA ILE A 45 0.91 2.31 5.15
C ILE A 45 -0.17 1.91 6.16
N ALA A 46 0.17 1.95 7.45
CA ALA A 46 -0.78 1.61 8.51
C ALA A 46 -1.96 2.58 8.57
N ALA A 47 -1.72 3.85 8.24
CA ALA A 47 -2.75 4.88 8.28
C ALA A 47 -3.58 4.98 7.00
N LEU A 48 -3.22 4.22 5.97
CA LEU A 48 -3.87 4.29 4.67
C LEU A 48 -5.25 3.65 4.73
N LYS A 49 -6.26 4.39 4.26
CA LYS A 49 -7.64 3.91 4.25
C LYS A 49 -8.08 3.60 2.82
N LEU A 50 -9.10 2.76 2.69
CA LEU A 50 -9.61 2.38 1.38
C LEU A 50 -9.98 3.60 0.53
N LYS A 51 -10.58 4.61 1.15
CA LYS A 51 -10.95 5.85 0.43
C LYS A 51 -9.74 6.61 -0.10
N ASP A 52 -8.55 6.37 0.45
CA ASP A 52 -7.33 7.06 0.01
C ASP A 52 -6.79 6.50 -1.30
N VAL A 53 -7.12 5.24 -1.61
CA VAL A 53 -6.60 4.54 -2.80
C VAL A 53 -7.65 4.33 -3.88
N LEU A 54 -8.90 4.70 -3.62
CA LEU A 54 -10.00 4.47 -4.55
C LEU A 54 -10.63 5.77 -5.02
N ASN A 55 -10.94 5.82 -6.31
CA ASN A 55 -11.80 6.86 -6.89
C ASN A 55 -13.26 6.57 -6.53
N PRO A 56 -14.18 7.53 -6.73
CA PRO A 56 -15.59 7.28 -6.46
C PRO A 56 -16.19 6.09 -7.21
N ASP A 57 -15.63 5.75 -8.38
CA ASP A 57 -16.08 4.59 -9.16
C ASP A 57 -15.41 3.29 -8.71
N LEU A 58 -14.65 3.33 -7.61
CA LEU A 58 -13.93 2.20 -7.02
C LEU A 58 -12.73 1.73 -7.84
N SER A 59 -12.28 2.50 -8.80
CA SER A 59 -11.01 2.23 -9.46
C SER A 59 -9.85 2.75 -8.60
N VAL A 60 -8.67 2.17 -8.79
CA VAL A 60 -7.49 2.57 -8.02
C VAL A 60 -6.93 3.89 -8.54
N VAL A 61 -6.61 4.80 -7.63
CA VAL A 61 -6.08 6.11 -7.99
C VAL A 61 -4.66 6.01 -8.57
N GLN A 62 -4.27 7.03 -9.33
CA GLN A 62 -2.89 7.11 -9.83
C GLN A 62 -1.94 7.67 -8.79
N GLN A 63 -2.45 8.47 -7.88
CA GLN A 63 -1.63 9.01 -6.79
C GLN A 63 -2.48 9.13 -5.53
N VAL A 64 -1.81 8.91 -4.41
CA VAL A 64 -2.43 8.98 -3.09
C VAL A 64 -1.99 10.29 -2.46
N ASN A 65 -2.97 11.06 -1.97
CA ASN A 65 -2.69 12.30 -1.26
C ASN A 65 -2.78 12.02 0.24
N LEU A 66 -1.64 11.88 0.89
CA LEU A 66 -1.58 11.63 2.33
C LEU A 66 -1.75 12.94 3.08
N ARG A 67 -2.68 12.93 4.04
CA ARG A 67 -2.92 14.09 4.89
C ARG A 67 -1.80 14.20 5.93
N ALA A 68 -1.65 15.41 6.50
CA ALA A 68 -0.67 15.65 7.54
C ALA A 68 -0.78 14.64 8.69
N SER A 69 -2.01 14.26 9.05
CA SER A 69 -2.24 13.30 10.12
C SER A 69 -1.78 11.88 9.78
N GLN A 70 -1.56 11.59 8.51
CA GLN A 70 -1.14 10.27 8.05
C GLN A 70 0.36 10.17 7.84
N THR A 71 1.07 11.28 7.91
CA THR A 71 2.51 11.30 7.65
C THR A 71 3.28 11.69 8.90
N LYS A 72 4.50 11.20 9.00
CA LYS A 72 5.41 11.63 10.05
C LYS A 72 5.86 13.05 9.74
N GLY A 73 5.93 13.91 10.75
CA GLY A 73 6.34 15.30 10.57
C GLY A 73 5.19 16.25 10.26
N SER A 74 3.97 15.77 10.27
CA SER A 74 2.76 16.58 10.17
C SER A 74 2.64 17.39 8.88
N LYS A 75 3.20 16.88 7.79
CA LYS A 75 3.03 17.46 6.47
C LYS A 75 2.45 16.42 5.54
N GLY A 76 1.44 16.82 4.78
CA GLY A 76 0.89 15.95 3.75
C GLY A 76 1.90 15.73 2.64
N ARG A 77 1.73 14.65 1.90
CA ARG A 77 2.54 14.40 0.72
C ARG A 77 1.77 13.55 -0.28
N THR A 78 2.20 13.59 -1.51
CA THR A 78 1.60 12.81 -2.58
C THR A 78 2.51 11.63 -2.92
N VAL A 79 1.92 10.44 -3.02
CA VAL A 79 2.62 9.22 -3.39
C VAL A 79 2.08 8.75 -4.74
N VAL A 80 2.96 8.60 -5.72
CA VAL A 80 2.57 8.14 -7.05
C VAL A 80 2.60 6.62 -7.09
N LEU A 81 1.53 6.03 -7.61
CA LEU A 81 1.41 4.59 -7.78
C LEU A 81 1.65 4.25 -9.24
N ASN A 82 2.70 3.45 -9.52
CA ASN A 82 2.95 3.02 -10.88
C ASN A 82 1.91 1.97 -11.30
N ASP A 83 1.91 1.62 -12.59
CA ASP A 83 0.91 0.71 -13.12
C ASP A 83 0.96 -0.66 -12.46
N LYS A 84 2.15 -1.15 -12.16
CA LYS A 84 2.31 -2.44 -11.48
C LYS A 84 1.68 -2.42 -10.10
N MET A 85 1.91 -1.34 -9.34
CA MET A 85 1.34 -1.20 -8.01
C MET A 85 -0.17 -1.10 -8.07
N ARG A 86 -0.69 -0.36 -9.04
CA ARG A 86 -2.13 -0.20 -9.20
C ARG A 86 -2.81 -1.53 -9.53
N LYS A 87 -2.18 -2.36 -10.37
CA LYS A 87 -2.70 -3.69 -10.68
C LYS A 87 -2.72 -4.59 -9.46
N GLU A 88 -1.65 -4.54 -8.66
CA GLU A 88 -1.58 -5.33 -7.43
C GLU A 88 -2.66 -4.90 -6.44
N LEU A 89 -2.85 -3.59 -6.26
CA LEU A 89 -3.90 -3.07 -5.39
C LEU A 89 -5.27 -3.47 -5.89
N CYS A 90 -5.51 -3.36 -7.18
CA CYS A 90 -6.79 -3.74 -7.77
C CYS A 90 -7.11 -5.20 -7.46
N ARG A 91 -6.14 -6.08 -7.65
CA ARG A 91 -6.32 -7.51 -7.37
C ARG A 91 -6.59 -7.76 -5.89
N TYR A 92 -5.82 -7.11 -5.02
CA TYR A 92 -6.00 -7.25 -3.58
C TYR A 92 -7.37 -6.75 -3.13
N LEU A 93 -7.79 -5.59 -3.63
CA LEU A 93 -9.05 -4.99 -3.20
C LEU A 93 -10.26 -5.78 -3.65
N LYS A 94 -10.13 -6.62 -4.68
CA LYS A 94 -11.20 -7.54 -5.07
C LYS A 94 -11.46 -8.59 -4.00
N THR A 95 -10.51 -8.86 -3.12
CA THR A 95 -10.68 -9.80 -2.02
C THR A 95 -11.25 -9.13 -0.77
N ARG A 96 -11.45 -7.81 -0.82
CA ARG A 96 -11.90 -7.03 0.33
C ARG A 96 -13.33 -6.60 0.17
N ARG A 97 -14.00 -6.46 1.31
CA ARG A 97 -15.34 -5.87 1.34
C ARG A 97 -15.19 -4.35 1.29
N LEU A 98 -15.82 -3.71 0.31
CA LEU A 98 -15.68 -2.27 0.10
C LEU A 98 -16.90 -1.50 0.58
N SER A 99 -17.61 -2.02 1.58
CA SER A 99 -18.78 -1.36 2.13
C SER A 99 -18.43 -0.21 3.07
N ASP A 100 -17.24 -0.23 3.65
CA ASP A 100 -16.77 0.82 4.55
C ASP A 100 -15.41 1.32 4.06
N LEU A 101 -15.43 2.44 3.35
CA LEU A 101 -14.22 3.00 2.77
C LEU A 101 -13.32 3.71 3.78
N THR A 102 -13.75 3.81 5.04
CA THR A 102 -12.89 4.31 6.12
C THR A 102 -12.04 3.20 6.74
N ALA A 103 -12.27 1.95 6.35
CA ALA A 103 -11.48 0.82 6.81
C ALA A 103 -10.04 0.92 6.29
N PRO A 104 -9.06 0.38 7.02
CA PRO A 104 -7.67 0.43 6.55
C PRO A 104 -7.45 -0.47 5.34
N VAL A 105 -6.53 -0.06 4.47
CA VAL A 105 -6.11 -0.90 3.34
C VAL A 105 -5.44 -2.16 3.87
N ILE A 106 -4.53 -2.00 4.83
CA ILE A 106 -3.84 -3.11 5.48
C ILE A 106 -4.54 -3.36 6.80
N ALA A 107 -5.48 -4.29 6.78
CA ALA A 107 -6.25 -4.63 7.96
C ALA A 107 -5.42 -5.49 8.91
N SER A 108 -5.48 -5.16 10.20
CA SER A 108 -4.87 -6.02 11.21
C SER A 108 -5.79 -7.22 11.47
N GLN A 109 -5.21 -8.25 12.00
CA GLN A 109 -5.92 -9.47 12.35
C GLN A 109 -6.86 -9.26 13.52
#